data_b17f214cfba8b9bfa02057990620433d
#
_entry.id   b17f214cfba8b9bfa02057990620433d
#
_cell.length_a   1.000
_cell.length_b   1.000
_cell.length_c   1.000
_cell.angle_alpha   90.00
_cell.angle_beta   90.00
_cell.angle_gamma   90.00
#
_symmetry.space_group_name_H-M   'P 1'
#
loop_
_entity.id
_entity.type
_entity.pdbx_description
1 polymer ?
#
loop_
_entity_poly.entity_id
_entity_poly.type
_entity_poly.pdbx_seq_one_letter_code
_entity_poly.pdbx_strand_id
1 'polypeptide(L)'
;MAYDDYLKAQKLALKAYKNKTVRGAYPYLPVLDEILSHVRIEREEILGTVNIPLKQVVGTSSAGRTQAFASNFMPLLDYGSEFATKWSTLYDAQIEEGIHTPIKAYEFLNKYYVIEGNKRTCLLYTSPSPRD
;
A
#
# COMPACT_ATOMS: atom_id res chain seq x y z
N MET A 1 7.36 18.82 -6.15
CA MET A 1 7.39 18.09 -7.44
C MET A 1 7.32 16.59 -7.19
N ALA A 2 6.64 15.88 -8.06
CA ALA A 2 6.43 14.44 -7.87
C ALA A 2 7.74 13.65 -7.79
N TYR A 3 8.76 14.11 -8.50
CA TYR A 3 10.06 13.45 -8.45
C TYR A 3 10.63 13.46 -7.01
N ASP A 4 10.63 14.63 -6.40
CA ASP A 4 11.16 14.76 -5.03
C ASP A 4 10.29 13.98 -4.04
N ASP A 5 9.00 14.00 -4.28
CA ASP A 5 8.06 13.29 -3.39
C ASP A 5 8.24 11.79 -3.50
N TYR A 6 8.47 11.29 -4.71
CA TYR A 6 8.75 9.87 -4.89
C TYR A 6 10.03 9.46 -4.16
N LEU A 7 11.09 10.27 -4.29
CA LEU A 7 12.36 9.98 -3.63
C LEU A 7 12.23 10.01 -2.12
N LYS A 8 11.43 10.93 -1.58
CA LYS A 8 11.16 10.95 -0.15
C LYS A 8 10.43 9.69 0.30
N ALA A 9 9.43 9.28 -0.47
CA ALA A 9 8.67 8.08 -0.16
C ALA A 9 9.57 6.84 -0.26
N GLN A 10 10.41 6.78 -1.29
CA GLN A 10 11.36 5.68 -1.45
C GLN A 10 12.34 5.61 -0.29
N LYS A 11 12.79 6.76 0.20
CA LYS A 11 13.69 6.81 1.34
C LYS A 11 13.05 6.20 2.58
N LEU A 12 11.78 6.50 2.81
CA LEU A 12 11.03 5.89 3.92
C LEU A 12 10.89 4.38 3.71
N ALA A 13 10.68 3.95 2.46
CA ALA A 13 10.59 2.53 2.15
C ALA A 13 11.90 1.81 2.45
N LEU A 14 13.01 2.39 2.02
CA LEU A 14 14.32 1.78 2.23
C LEU A 14 14.68 1.69 3.70
N LYS A 15 14.29 2.70 4.47
CA LYS A 15 14.51 2.70 5.91
C LYS A 15 13.71 1.58 6.57
N ALA A 16 12.44 1.42 6.20
CA ALA A 16 11.59 0.36 6.75
C ALA A 16 12.11 -1.01 6.33
N TYR A 17 12.52 -1.14 5.08
CA TYR A 17 13.07 -2.39 4.56
C TYR A 17 14.31 -2.82 5.35
N LYS A 18 15.25 -1.88 5.53
CA LYS A 18 16.47 -2.16 6.26
C LYS A 18 16.19 -2.54 7.70
N ASN A 19 15.28 -1.82 8.33
CA ASN A 19 14.89 -2.07 9.72
C ASN A 19 14.35 -3.48 9.91
N LYS A 20 13.45 -3.89 9.01
CA LYS A 20 12.87 -5.23 9.06
C LYS A 20 13.91 -6.31 8.76
N THR A 21 14.74 -6.08 7.76
CA THR A 21 15.77 -7.04 7.35
C THR A 21 16.75 -7.30 8.49
N VAL A 22 17.17 -6.25 9.16
CA VAL A 22 18.12 -6.38 10.30
C VAL A 22 17.50 -7.21 11.41
N ARG A 23 16.20 -7.10 11.62
CA ARG A 23 15.51 -7.86 12.66
C ARG A 23 15.08 -9.26 12.21
N GLY A 24 15.38 -9.64 10.96
CA GLY A 24 14.94 -10.92 10.42
C GLY A 24 13.46 -10.99 10.14
N ALA A 25 12.78 -9.83 10.05
CA ALA A 25 11.35 -9.77 9.75
C ALA A 25 11.12 -9.59 8.26
N TYR A 26 9.91 -9.93 7.79
CA TYR A 26 9.55 -9.81 6.40
C TYR A 26 9.52 -8.32 6.01
N PRO A 27 10.32 -7.89 5.02
CA PRO A 27 10.48 -6.45 4.73
C PRO A 27 9.44 -5.86 3.78
N TYR A 28 8.62 -6.71 3.16
CA TYR A 28 7.62 -6.24 2.20
C TYR A 28 6.24 -6.19 2.83
N LEU A 29 5.22 -5.81 2.04
CA LEU A 29 3.85 -5.82 2.53
C LEU A 29 3.43 -7.22 2.94
N PRO A 30 2.74 -7.36 4.06
CA PRO A 30 2.12 -8.64 4.40
C PRO A 30 1.14 -9.08 3.31
N VAL A 31 1.09 -10.37 3.04
CA VAL A 31 0.26 -10.94 1.98
C VAL A 31 -0.82 -11.81 2.62
N LEU A 32 -2.09 -11.46 2.39
CA LEU A 32 -3.21 -12.17 3.00
C LEU A 32 -3.24 -13.64 2.58
N ASP A 33 -3.00 -13.94 1.30
CA ASP A 33 -3.01 -15.32 0.81
C ASP A 33 -2.05 -16.20 1.61
N GLU A 34 -0.90 -15.67 2.00
CA GLU A 34 0.06 -16.43 2.80
C GLU A 34 -0.42 -16.63 4.22
N ILE A 35 -1.05 -15.62 4.77
CA ILE A 35 -1.65 -15.73 6.11
C ILE A 35 -2.76 -16.77 6.10
N LEU A 36 -3.62 -16.74 5.09
CA LEU A 36 -4.75 -17.65 4.99
C LEU A 36 -4.34 -19.08 4.67
N SER A 37 -3.12 -19.30 4.16
CA SER A 37 -2.64 -20.65 3.90
C SER A 37 -2.54 -21.48 5.18
N HIS A 38 -2.49 -20.84 6.33
CA HIS A 38 -2.40 -21.49 7.63
C HIS A 38 -3.72 -21.41 8.41
N VAL A 39 -4.79 -20.90 7.80
CA VAL A 39 -6.05 -20.65 8.48
C VAL A 39 -7.18 -21.20 7.61
N ARG A 40 -8.17 -21.82 8.26
CA ARG A 40 -9.34 -22.30 7.55
C ARG A 40 -10.38 -21.17 7.45
N ILE A 41 -10.78 -20.86 6.22
CA ILE A 41 -11.80 -19.86 5.97
C ILE A 41 -13.13 -20.57 5.77
N GLU A 42 -14.12 -20.22 6.57
CA GLU A 42 -15.44 -20.85 6.48
C GLU A 42 -16.35 -20.11 5.50
N ARG A 43 -16.21 -18.80 5.40
CA ARG A 43 -17.01 -18.05 4.44
C ARG A 43 -16.45 -16.62 4.27
N GLU A 44 -16.84 -16.00 3.15
CA GLU A 44 -16.60 -14.59 2.89
C GLU A 44 -17.93 -13.88 2.80
N GLU A 45 -17.96 -12.63 3.25
CA GLU A 45 -19.16 -11.80 3.13
C GLU A 45 -18.79 -10.54 2.37
N ILE A 46 -19.72 -10.07 1.53
CA ILE A 46 -19.55 -8.80 0.83
C ILE A 46 -20.13 -7.70 1.71
N LEU A 47 -19.27 -6.78 2.14
CA LEU A 47 -19.67 -5.70 3.03
C LEU A 47 -20.09 -4.42 2.30
N GLY A 48 -19.80 -4.32 0.99
CA GLY A 48 -20.07 -3.12 0.23
C GLY A 48 -19.04 -2.04 0.46
N THR A 49 -19.37 -0.81 0.10
CA THR A 49 -18.46 0.31 0.23
C THR A 49 -18.60 0.94 1.61
N VAL A 50 -17.51 0.98 2.35
CA VAL A 50 -17.50 1.51 3.70
C VAL A 50 -16.24 2.35 3.90
N ASN A 51 -16.27 3.22 4.89
CA ASN A 51 -15.09 3.99 5.29
C ASN A 51 -14.26 3.16 6.26
N ILE A 52 -12.96 3.10 6.00
CA ILE A 52 -12.06 2.33 6.86
C ILE A 52 -10.90 3.21 7.30
N PRO A 53 -10.38 3.02 8.53
CA PRO A 53 -9.20 3.77 8.98
C PRO A 53 -7.97 3.38 8.16
N LEU A 54 -7.25 4.36 7.64
CA LEU A 54 -6.08 4.09 6.82
C LEU A 54 -5.05 3.21 7.54
N LYS A 55 -4.81 3.47 8.82
CA LYS A 55 -3.81 2.72 9.57
C LYS A 55 -4.13 1.24 9.73
N GLN A 56 -5.37 0.83 9.44
CA GLN A 56 -5.74 -0.58 9.46
C GLN A 56 -5.52 -1.27 8.12
N VAL A 57 -5.16 -0.52 7.09
CA VAL A 57 -4.80 -1.09 5.79
C VAL A 57 -3.33 -1.47 5.84
N VAL A 58 -3.04 -2.75 6.05
CA VAL A 58 -1.70 -3.18 6.45
C VAL A 58 -1.00 -4.06 5.42
N GLY A 59 -1.69 -4.53 4.38
CA GLY A 59 -1.07 -5.45 3.44
C GLY A 59 -1.82 -5.55 2.13
N THR A 60 -1.46 -6.55 1.35
CA THR A 60 -2.05 -6.83 0.04
C THR A 60 -2.62 -8.24 0.03
N SER A 61 -3.62 -8.49 -0.83
CA SER A 61 -4.28 -9.80 -0.83
C SER A 61 -3.44 -10.89 -1.48
N SER A 62 -2.67 -10.55 -2.52
CA SER A 62 -1.86 -11.54 -3.22
C SER A 62 -0.44 -11.02 -3.45
N ALA A 63 0.47 -11.93 -3.77
CA ALA A 63 1.90 -11.64 -3.84
C ALA A 63 2.35 -10.91 -5.10
N GLY A 64 1.46 -10.64 -6.05
CA GLY A 64 1.84 -10.15 -7.37
C GLY A 64 2.76 -8.94 -7.40
N ARG A 65 2.54 -7.96 -6.53
CA ARG A 65 3.32 -6.73 -6.53
C ARG A 65 3.91 -6.40 -5.16
N THR A 66 3.98 -7.39 -4.29
CA THR A 66 4.39 -7.14 -2.92
C THR A 66 5.81 -6.55 -2.83
N GLN A 67 6.71 -6.93 -3.74
CA GLN A 67 8.10 -6.47 -3.68
C GLN A 67 8.29 -5.04 -4.17
N ALA A 68 7.26 -4.42 -4.73
CA ALA A 68 7.31 -3.01 -5.09
C ALA A 68 7.17 -2.09 -3.88
N PHE A 69 6.74 -2.63 -2.74
CA PHE A 69 6.48 -1.84 -1.54
C PHE A 69 7.18 -2.41 -0.32
N ALA A 70 7.66 -1.51 0.55
CA ALA A 70 8.11 -1.91 1.88
C ALA A 70 6.87 -2.14 2.76
N SER A 71 7.10 -2.65 3.97
CA SER A 71 6.01 -2.97 4.89
C SER A 71 5.16 -1.76 5.29
N ASN A 72 5.68 -0.56 5.07
CA ASN A 72 4.94 0.68 5.36
C ASN A 72 4.20 1.24 4.15
N PHE A 73 4.01 0.45 3.09
CA PHE A 73 3.38 0.84 1.83
C PHE A 73 4.20 1.82 0.98
N MET A 74 5.40 2.16 1.38
CA MET A 74 6.21 3.08 0.60
C MET A 74 6.91 2.37 -0.55
N PRO A 75 7.19 3.07 -1.67
CA PRO A 75 7.71 2.42 -2.89
C PRO A 75 9.19 2.08 -2.78
N LEU A 76 9.56 0.90 -3.26
CA LEU A 76 10.95 0.44 -3.27
C LEU A 76 11.61 0.51 -4.63
N LEU A 77 10.84 0.52 -5.73
CA LEU A 77 11.42 0.46 -7.07
C LEU A 77 12.10 1.76 -7.46
N ASP A 78 13.08 1.65 -8.36
CA ASP A 78 13.85 2.81 -8.81
C ASP A 78 12.99 3.85 -9.50
N TYR A 79 13.41 5.11 -9.43
CA TYR A 79 12.67 6.21 -10.03
C TYR A 79 12.46 6.03 -11.53
N GLY A 80 13.41 5.42 -12.24
CA GLY A 80 13.29 5.21 -13.68
C GLY A 80 12.32 4.11 -14.09
N SER A 81 11.69 3.42 -13.14
CA SER A 81 10.80 2.31 -13.46
C SER A 81 9.42 2.82 -13.92
N GLU A 82 8.71 1.96 -14.65
CA GLU A 82 7.33 2.24 -15.02
C GLU A 82 6.45 2.47 -13.79
N PHE A 83 6.72 1.71 -12.74
CA PHE A 83 6.02 1.88 -11.47
C PHE A 83 6.14 3.32 -10.95
N ALA A 84 7.35 3.86 -10.94
CA ALA A 84 7.59 5.21 -10.45
C ALA A 84 6.86 6.26 -11.31
N THR A 85 6.82 6.04 -12.61
CA THR A 85 6.10 6.94 -13.52
C THR A 85 4.62 6.95 -13.20
N LYS A 86 4.03 5.79 -13.03
CA LYS A 86 2.61 5.68 -12.68
C LYS A 86 2.31 6.27 -11.30
N TRP A 87 3.21 6.03 -10.36
CA TRP A 87 3.09 6.56 -9.01
C TRP A 87 3.08 8.11 -9.06
N SER A 88 4.02 8.67 -9.81
CA SER A 88 4.14 10.13 -9.91
C SER A 88 2.90 10.77 -10.55
N THR A 89 2.36 10.14 -11.58
CA THR A 89 1.14 10.61 -12.22
C THR A 89 -0.03 10.61 -11.24
N LEU A 90 -0.18 9.54 -10.48
CA LEU A 90 -1.24 9.46 -9.46
C LEU A 90 -1.02 10.47 -8.34
N TYR A 91 0.23 10.71 -7.96
CA TYR A 91 0.55 11.68 -6.92
C TYR A 91 0.10 13.07 -7.33
N ASP A 92 0.41 13.46 -8.57
CA ASP A 92 0.00 14.76 -9.09
C ASP A 92 -1.52 14.89 -9.09
N ALA A 93 -2.22 13.83 -9.49
CA ALA A 93 -3.69 13.83 -9.48
C ALA A 93 -4.23 13.97 -8.06
N GLN A 94 -3.61 13.31 -7.10
CA GLN A 94 -4.02 13.40 -5.69
C GLN A 94 -3.87 14.82 -5.16
N ILE A 95 -2.77 15.47 -5.48
CA ILE A 95 -2.51 16.83 -5.02
C ILE A 95 -3.47 17.82 -5.66
N GLU A 96 -3.74 17.68 -6.95
CA GLU A 96 -4.56 18.66 -7.69
C GLU A 96 -6.04 18.46 -7.48
N GLU A 97 -6.51 17.24 -7.48
CA GLU A 97 -7.95 16.96 -7.52
C GLU A 97 -8.42 16.03 -6.40
N GLY A 98 -7.51 15.28 -5.81
CA GLY A 98 -7.87 14.20 -4.91
C GLY A 98 -8.27 12.94 -5.67
N ILE A 99 -7.98 11.80 -5.10
CA ILE A 99 -8.36 10.53 -5.70
C ILE A 99 -9.63 10.05 -5.01
N HIS A 100 -10.71 9.94 -5.78
CA HIS A 100 -12.01 9.58 -5.23
C HIS A 100 -12.40 8.12 -5.48
N THR A 101 -11.63 7.42 -6.32
CA THR A 101 -11.89 6.01 -6.60
C THR A 101 -11.53 5.18 -5.37
N PRO A 102 -12.49 4.41 -4.82
CA PRO A 102 -12.18 3.60 -3.64
C PRO A 102 -11.23 2.46 -3.98
N ILE A 103 -10.48 2.03 -2.98
CA ILE A 103 -9.69 0.81 -3.12
C ILE A 103 -10.60 -0.39 -2.89
N LYS A 104 -10.16 -1.57 -3.35
CA LYS A 104 -10.85 -2.82 -3.04
C LYS A 104 -9.97 -3.60 -2.08
N ALA A 105 -10.57 -4.13 -1.04
CA ALA A 105 -9.80 -4.81 0.00
C ALA A 105 -10.62 -5.90 0.67
N TYR A 106 -9.91 -6.87 1.23
CA TYR A 106 -10.49 -7.86 2.14
C TYR A 106 -10.25 -7.41 3.57
N GLU A 107 -11.22 -7.67 4.43
CA GLU A 107 -11.03 -7.51 5.87
C GLU A 107 -10.78 -8.87 6.50
N PHE A 108 -9.73 -8.96 7.34
CA PHE A 108 -9.43 -10.15 8.10
C PHE A 108 -8.91 -9.74 9.47
N LEU A 109 -9.62 -10.15 10.52
CA LEU A 109 -9.25 -9.86 11.92
C LEU A 109 -9.01 -8.36 12.16
N ASN A 110 -9.93 -7.53 11.65
CA ASN A 110 -9.92 -6.08 11.81
C ASN A 110 -8.75 -5.38 11.11
N LYS A 111 -8.11 -6.06 10.16
CA LYS A 111 -7.09 -5.49 9.30
C LYS A 111 -7.55 -5.63 7.87
N TYR A 112 -7.08 -4.73 7.00
CA TYR A 112 -7.49 -4.71 5.60
C TYR A 112 -6.32 -5.01 4.70
N TYR A 113 -6.56 -5.80 3.65
CA TYR A 113 -5.54 -6.26 2.71
C TYR A 113 -6.01 -5.90 1.31
N VAL A 114 -5.25 -5.04 0.62
CA VAL A 114 -5.68 -4.43 -0.65
C VAL A 114 -5.72 -5.48 -1.75
N ILE A 115 -6.86 -5.56 -2.46
CA ILE A 115 -7.00 -6.35 -3.68
C ILE A 115 -6.54 -5.51 -4.86
N GLU A 116 -7.02 -4.27 -4.91
CA GLU A 116 -6.74 -3.36 -6.00
C GLU A 116 -6.59 -1.95 -5.43
N GLY A 117 -5.48 -1.28 -5.77
CA GLY A 117 -5.24 0.08 -5.32
C GLY A 117 -4.06 0.24 -4.37
N ASN A 118 -3.03 -0.62 -4.47
CA ASN A 118 -1.84 -0.49 -3.62
C ASN A 118 -1.16 0.87 -3.78
N LYS A 119 -1.05 1.38 -5.02
CA LYS A 119 -0.45 2.70 -5.23
C LYS A 119 -1.29 3.80 -4.62
N ARG A 120 -2.62 3.69 -4.72
CA ARG A 120 -3.51 4.67 -4.10
C ARG A 120 -3.37 4.66 -2.59
N THR A 121 -3.23 3.48 -2.01
CA THR A 121 -3.01 3.36 -0.56
C THR A 121 -1.69 4.02 -0.17
N CYS A 122 -0.63 3.79 -0.94
CA CYS A 122 0.66 4.43 -0.72
C CYS A 122 0.51 5.95 -0.72
N LEU A 123 -0.22 6.49 -1.71
CA LEU A 123 -0.40 7.94 -1.83
C LEU A 123 -1.19 8.51 -0.66
N LEU A 124 -2.17 7.78 -0.17
CA LEU A 124 -2.93 8.24 1.00
C LEU A 124 -2.06 8.31 2.25
N TYR A 125 -1.07 7.44 2.35
CA TYR A 125 -0.13 7.50 3.47
C TYR A 125 0.88 8.63 3.33
N THR A 126 1.21 9.05 2.10
CA THR A 126 2.30 10.00 1.86
C THR A 126 1.84 11.42 1.70
N SER A 127 0.67 11.65 1.10
CA SER A 127 0.22 13.00 0.77
C SER A 127 -0.77 13.52 1.80
N PRO A 128 -0.77 14.82 2.05
CA PRO A 128 -1.83 15.40 2.87
C PRO A 128 -3.16 15.26 2.12
N SER A 129 -4.21 15.05 2.88
CA SER A 129 -5.53 14.96 2.29
C SER A 129 -5.96 16.34 1.79
N PRO A 130 -6.43 16.45 0.56
CA PRO A 130 -6.90 17.76 0.07
C PRO A 130 -8.12 18.27 0.84
N ARG A 131 -8.79 17.41 1.58
CA ARG A 131 -9.99 17.80 2.30
C ARG A 131 -9.77 18.15 3.74
N ASP A 132 -8.62 17.88 4.24
CA ASP A 132 -8.31 18.16 5.66
C ASP A 132 -7.92 19.59 5.87
#